data_7eeaa85b95d97a0bca067bca09f4b85c
#
_entry.id   7eeaa85b95d97a0bca067bca09f4b85c
#
_cell.length_a   1.000
_cell.length_b   1.000
_cell.length_c   1.000
_cell.angle_alpha   90.00
_cell.angle_beta   90.00
_cell.angle_gamma   90.00
#
_symmetry.space_group_name_H-M   'P 1'
#
loop_
_entity.id
_entity.type
_entity.pdbx_description
1 polymer ?
#
loop_
_entity_poly.entity_id
_entity_poly.type
_entity_poly.pdbx_seq_one_letter_code
_entity_poly.pdbx_strand_id
1 'polypeptide(L)'
;VALEIDGGQLTLQPLLDNAVRVRFTRETKAPAPSLILSEKLPAPTATVHESGQEFALELPHLRATVDRATGTLTFADSTGRIFLRELAGSRRVEPATVQGEPTWSVAQSFDSPAEERLFGLGQFQDGFLDVRSLPRRLTQVNTQIAIPFIVSSRGFGLLWHNYGLTEFNPAGERIPLSAATEQGASTAVDVTTTEGTRREVRHEGIFSGRFTITAGGRQAFFLDVGQKMARRWHVEIDGRTVVDFENLWLPPTTSWFTELAAGEHTVRVAGVKEDQPSLSFRPAAALTEFRSPVAEALDYVVIAGHGDEITAAYRQLTGAAPLMPRWALGYIHCRERYKSQAELLENAAEFRARGLPMDVIVQDWQYWGRHGWNAMRFDEADYPDPAAMMRQLHDSHTRLMLSVWSKVDPKSEVGRAFVERGLFIPGTDWVDFFNPAASSFYWENFRT
;
A
#
# COMPACT_ATOMS: atom_id res chain seq x y z
N VAL A 1 -4.29 8.63 -27.91
CA VAL A 1 -3.27 8.99 -28.91
C VAL A 1 -1.97 8.28 -28.54
N ALA A 2 -1.24 7.74 -29.52
CA ALA A 2 0.01 7.04 -29.31
C ALA A 2 1.13 7.73 -30.13
N LEU A 3 2.29 7.85 -29.51
CA LEU A 3 3.49 8.46 -30.08
C LEU A 3 4.68 7.51 -29.89
N GLU A 4 5.49 7.33 -30.92
CA GLU A 4 6.76 6.60 -30.81
C GLU A 4 7.84 7.55 -30.30
N ILE A 5 8.37 7.27 -29.10
CA ILE A 5 9.37 8.10 -28.41
C ILE A 5 10.34 7.18 -27.65
N ASP A 6 11.62 7.48 -27.65
CA ASP A 6 12.66 6.79 -26.86
C ASP A 6 12.69 5.26 -27.03
N GLY A 7 12.36 4.76 -28.24
CA GLY A 7 12.31 3.34 -28.53
C GLY A 7 11.17 2.60 -27.84
N GLY A 8 10.11 3.30 -27.49
CA GLY A 8 8.88 2.78 -26.95
C GLY A 8 7.66 3.57 -27.40
N GLN A 9 6.51 3.17 -26.95
CA GLN A 9 5.23 3.82 -27.26
C GLN A 9 4.68 4.58 -26.05
N LEU A 10 4.54 5.88 -26.21
CA LEU A 10 3.87 6.77 -25.26
C LEU A 10 2.41 6.92 -25.67
N THR A 11 1.48 6.56 -24.80
CA THR A 11 0.05 6.69 -25.02
C THR A 11 -0.55 7.71 -24.04
N LEU A 12 -1.29 8.67 -24.59
CA LEU A 12 -2.16 9.57 -23.83
C LEU A 12 -3.61 9.16 -24.06
N GLN A 13 -4.27 8.70 -23.01
CA GLN A 13 -5.68 8.27 -23.03
C GLN A 13 -6.53 9.27 -22.21
N PRO A 14 -7.41 10.04 -22.87
CA PRO A 14 -8.40 10.84 -22.14
C PRO A 14 -9.33 9.89 -21.36
N LEU A 15 -9.55 10.18 -20.08
CA LEU A 15 -10.44 9.40 -19.22
C LEU A 15 -11.67 10.19 -18.79
N LEU A 16 -11.49 11.46 -18.41
CA LEU A 16 -12.54 12.41 -18.04
C LEU A 16 -12.19 13.80 -18.59
N ASP A 17 -13.08 14.76 -18.48
CA ASP A 17 -12.85 16.15 -18.91
C ASP A 17 -11.65 16.82 -18.21
N ASN A 18 -11.23 16.27 -17.05
CA ASN A 18 -10.10 16.74 -16.25
C ASN A 18 -9.08 15.64 -15.95
N ALA A 19 -9.14 14.47 -16.59
CA ALA A 19 -8.24 13.35 -16.31
C ALA A 19 -7.67 12.70 -17.56
N VAL A 20 -6.35 12.45 -17.55
CA VAL A 20 -5.62 11.77 -18.61
C VAL A 20 -4.75 10.65 -18.02
N ARG A 21 -4.77 9.48 -18.67
CA ARG A 21 -3.81 8.38 -18.38
C ARG A 21 -2.64 8.51 -19.32
N VAL A 22 -1.46 8.41 -18.76
CA VAL A 22 -0.18 8.35 -19.46
C VAL A 22 0.38 6.95 -19.31
N ARG A 23 0.70 6.31 -20.43
CA ARG A 23 1.31 4.99 -20.42
C ARG A 23 2.50 4.96 -21.38
N PHE A 24 3.66 4.52 -20.90
CA PHE A 24 4.82 4.28 -21.73
C PHE A 24 5.24 2.82 -21.64
N THR A 25 5.39 2.17 -22.77
CA THR A 25 5.79 0.76 -22.87
C THR A 25 6.82 0.55 -23.96
N ARG A 26 7.69 -0.44 -23.74
CA ARG A 26 8.62 -0.95 -24.77
C ARG A 26 8.10 -2.24 -25.42
N GLU A 27 6.93 -2.69 -25.02
CA GLU A 27 6.28 -3.87 -25.57
C GLU A 27 5.09 -3.49 -26.48
N THR A 28 4.89 -4.30 -27.52
CA THR A 28 3.74 -4.15 -28.42
C THR A 28 2.49 -4.87 -27.94
N LYS A 29 2.59 -5.58 -26.80
CA LYS A 29 1.45 -6.31 -26.23
C LYS A 29 0.38 -5.34 -25.75
N ALA A 30 -0.87 -5.67 -26.04
CA ALA A 30 -2.01 -4.93 -25.49
C ALA A 30 -2.01 -4.98 -23.95
N PRO A 31 -2.30 -3.86 -23.27
CA PRO A 31 -2.36 -3.84 -21.82
C PRO A 31 -3.44 -4.79 -21.31
N ALA A 32 -3.17 -5.43 -20.16
CA ALA A 32 -4.20 -6.14 -19.43
C ALA A 32 -5.34 -5.17 -18.98
N PRO A 33 -6.57 -5.63 -18.83
CA PRO A 33 -7.64 -4.83 -18.28
C PRO A 33 -7.25 -4.26 -16.91
N SER A 34 -7.62 -3.01 -16.65
CA SER A 34 -7.35 -2.40 -15.36
C SER A 34 -8.21 -3.03 -14.27
N LEU A 35 -7.62 -3.35 -13.12
CA LEU A 35 -8.36 -3.86 -11.95
C LEU A 35 -9.05 -2.74 -11.15
N ILE A 36 -8.65 -1.48 -11.35
CA ILE A 36 -9.13 -0.36 -10.54
C ILE A 36 -9.82 0.74 -11.36
N LEU A 37 -9.47 0.90 -12.63
CA LEU A 37 -10.14 1.88 -13.48
C LEU A 37 -11.42 1.29 -14.05
N SER A 38 -12.52 2.04 -13.95
CA SER A 38 -13.82 1.65 -14.48
C SER A 38 -13.77 1.53 -16.00
N GLU A 39 -14.33 0.47 -16.53
CA GLU A 39 -14.52 0.30 -17.99
C GLU A 39 -15.65 1.18 -18.56
N LYS A 40 -16.52 1.71 -17.69
CA LYS A 40 -17.72 2.47 -18.06
C LYS A 40 -17.51 3.97 -17.83
N LEU A 41 -16.39 4.50 -18.31
CA LEU A 41 -16.14 5.94 -18.25
C LEU A 41 -16.85 6.66 -19.42
N PRO A 42 -17.38 7.87 -19.20
CA PRO A 42 -17.88 8.69 -20.30
C PRO A 42 -16.70 9.07 -21.20
N ALA A 43 -16.91 9.04 -22.51
CA ALA A 43 -15.88 9.50 -23.45
C ALA A 43 -15.79 11.04 -23.37
N PRO A 44 -14.67 11.61 -22.90
CA PRO A 44 -14.51 13.05 -22.84
C PRO A 44 -14.30 13.66 -24.23
N THR A 45 -14.68 14.93 -24.40
CA THR A 45 -14.30 15.68 -25.57
C THR A 45 -12.81 15.97 -25.54
N ALA A 46 -12.08 15.55 -26.57
CA ALA A 46 -10.64 15.72 -26.64
C ALA A 46 -10.22 16.30 -28.00
N THR A 47 -9.34 17.29 -28.00
CA THR A 47 -8.75 17.86 -29.20
C THR A 47 -7.25 17.59 -29.20
N VAL A 48 -6.73 17.28 -30.38
CA VAL A 48 -5.29 17.05 -30.57
C VAL A 48 -4.71 18.22 -31.37
N HIS A 49 -3.61 18.75 -30.87
CA HIS A 49 -2.83 19.79 -31.54
C HIS A 49 -1.42 19.26 -31.79
N GLU A 50 -0.95 19.38 -33.02
CA GLU A 50 0.39 18.94 -33.40
C GLU A 50 1.19 20.06 -34.03
N SER A 51 2.44 20.19 -33.61
CA SER A 51 3.45 21.01 -34.25
C SER A 51 4.75 20.20 -34.45
N GLY A 52 5.73 20.79 -35.12
CA GLY A 52 7.03 20.14 -35.26
C GLY A 52 7.77 19.88 -33.95
N GLN A 53 7.47 20.63 -32.89
CA GLN A 53 8.14 20.57 -31.59
C GLN A 53 7.29 19.96 -30.49
N GLU A 54 5.97 20.04 -30.59
CA GLU A 54 5.04 19.63 -29.53
C GLU A 54 3.87 18.84 -30.08
N PHE A 55 3.41 17.94 -29.23
CA PHE A 55 2.10 17.27 -29.35
C PHE A 55 1.29 17.63 -28.10
N ALA A 56 0.07 18.08 -28.25
CA ALA A 56 -0.79 18.40 -27.13
C ALA A 56 -2.17 17.71 -27.25
N LEU A 57 -2.61 17.11 -26.15
CA LEU A 57 -3.96 16.61 -25.92
C LEU A 57 -4.67 17.62 -25.03
N GLU A 58 -5.75 18.21 -25.54
CA GLU A 58 -6.55 19.20 -24.83
C GLU A 58 -7.93 18.63 -24.48
N LEU A 59 -8.25 18.71 -23.18
CA LEU A 59 -9.52 18.36 -22.56
C LEU A 59 -10.16 19.63 -22.00
N PRO A 60 -11.43 19.66 -21.64
CA PRO A 60 -12.10 20.83 -21.10
C PRO A 60 -11.40 21.49 -19.90
N HIS A 61 -10.78 20.69 -19.04
CA HIS A 61 -10.13 21.18 -17.81
C HIS A 61 -8.65 20.76 -17.65
N LEU A 62 -8.06 20.12 -18.66
CA LEU A 62 -6.67 19.68 -18.63
C LEU A 62 -6.03 19.70 -20.01
N ARG A 63 -4.82 20.25 -20.11
CA ARG A 63 -3.97 20.13 -21.30
C ARG A 63 -2.71 19.36 -20.96
N ALA A 64 -2.44 18.27 -21.68
CA ALA A 64 -1.21 17.50 -21.59
C ALA A 64 -0.36 17.76 -22.84
N THR A 65 0.85 18.30 -22.67
CA THR A 65 1.75 18.64 -23.77
C THR A 65 3.00 17.76 -23.68
N VAL A 66 3.36 17.11 -24.79
CA VAL A 66 4.59 16.33 -24.98
C VAL A 66 5.57 17.14 -25.79
N ASP A 67 6.74 17.38 -25.25
CA ASP A 67 7.90 17.86 -26.00
C ASP A 67 8.46 16.71 -26.87
N ARG A 68 8.46 16.86 -28.18
CA ARG A 68 8.84 15.78 -29.10
C ARG A 68 10.33 15.46 -29.09
N ALA A 69 11.18 16.39 -28.66
CA ALA A 69 12.62 16.19 -28.61
C ALA A 69 13.04 15.38 -27.37
N THR A 70 12.34 15.60 -26.24
CA THR A 70 12.70 15.00 -24.95
C THR A 70 11.71 13.94 -24.47
N GLY A 71 10.54 13.86 -25.09
CA GLY A 71 9.44 13.00 -24.63
C GLY A 71 8.80 13.45 -23.31
N THR A 72 9.18 14.61 -22.77
CA THR A 72 8.74 15.11 -21.45
C THR A 72 7.33 15.64 -21.50
N LEU A 73 6.51 15.30 -20.51
CA LEU A 73 5.14 15.80 -20.38
C LEU A 73 5.07 17.00 -19.44
N THR A 74 4.20 17.94 -19.84
CA THR A 74 3.78 19.08 -19.03
C THR A 74 2.25 19.11 -18.98
N PHE A 75 1.70 19.35 -17.79
CA PHE A 75 0.24 19.41 -17.57
C PHE A 75 -0.15 20.80 -17.09
N ALA A 76 -1.16 21.38 -17.75
CA ALA A 76 -1.71 22.69 -17.44
C ALA A 76 -3.24 22.61 -17.25
N ASP A 77 -3.79 23.53 -16.49
CA ASP A 77 -5.24 23.72 -16.38
C ASP A 77 -5.80 24.52 -17.58
N SER A 78 -7.11 24.71 -17.60
CA SER A 78 -7.81 25.43 -18.67
C SER A 78 -7.40 26.92 -18.80
N THR A 79 -6.72 27.47 -17.80
CA THR A 79 -6.17 28.85 -17.85
C THR A 79 -4.77 28.91 -18.44
N GLY A 80 -4.13 27.74 -18.69
CA GLY A 80 -2.74 27.59 -19.13
C GLY A 80 -1.72 27.58 -17.98
N ARG A 81 -2.15 27.60 -16.72
CA ARG A 81 -1.25 27.48 -15.56
C ARG A 81 -0.72 26.05 -15.46
N ILE A 82 0.60 25.92 -15.55
CA ILE A 82 1.27 24.60 -15.39
C ILE A 82 1.22 24.20 -13.92
N PHE A 83 0.64 23.05 -13.63
CA PHE A 83 0.55 22.50 -12.28
C PHE A 83 1.44 21.27 -12.07
N LEU A 84 1.83 20.55 -13.13
CA LEU A 84 2.69 19.38 -13.05
C LEU A 84 3.61 19.30 -14.27
N ARG A 85 4.86 18.90 -14.07
CA ARG A 85 5.84 18.67 -15.13
C ARG A 85 6.68 17.44 -14.79
N GLU A 86 6.88 16.55 -15.75
CA GLU A 86 7.93 15.54 -15.67
C GLU A 86 9.31 16.19 -15.69
N LEU A 87 10.27 15.63 -14.97
CA LEU A 87 11.66 16.02 -15.13
C LEU A 87 12.25 15.36 -16.39
N ALA A 88 12.87 16.17 -17.24
CA ALA A 88 13.49 15.68 -18.47
C ALA A 88 14.52 14.57 -18.19
N GLY A 89 14.48 13.50 -18.97
CA GLY A 89 15.38 12.36 -18.82
C GLY A 89 15.18 11.50 -17.57
N SER A 90 14.10 11.73 -16.79
CA SER A 90 13.83 10.94 -15.58
C SER A 90 12.97 9.69 -15.83
N ARG A 91 12.38 9.55 -17.03
CA ARG A 91 11.64 8.35 -17.40
C ARG A 91 12.59 7.19 -17.54
N ARG A 92 12.40 6.15 -16.70
CA ARG A 92 13.15 4.91 -16.76
C ARG A 92 12.19 3.75 -16.97
N VAL A 93 12.48 2.92 -17.95
CA VAL A 93 11.81 1.64 -18.20
C VAL A 93 12.91 0.66 -18.60
N GLU A 94 13.31 -0.16 -17.65
CA GLU A 94 14.48 -1.04 -17.76
C GLU A 94 14.06 -2.50 -17.58
N PRO A 95 14.58 -3.45 -18.39
CA PRO A 95 14.32 -4.86 -18.19
C PRO A 95 14.74 -5.30 -16.79
N ALA A 96 13.92 -6.10 -16.13
CA ALA A 96 14.19 -6.69 -14.83
C ALA A 96 13.76 -8.16 -14.83
N THR A 97 14.26 -8.92 -13.86
CA THR A 97 13.83 -10.29 -13.59
C THR A 97 13.55 -10.43 -12.10
N VAL A 98 12.35 -10.82 -11.76
CA VAL A 98 11.94 -11.01 -10.35
C VAL A 98 11.41 -12.43 -10.18
N GLN A 99 12.01 -13.20 -9.28
CA GLN A 99 11.67 -14.62 -9.04
C GLN A 99 11.73 -15.50 -10.30
N GLY A 100 12.63 -15.16 -11.24
CA GLY A 100 12.78 -15.88 -12.52
C GLY A 100 11.84 -15.41 -13.64
N GLU A 101 10.89 -14.51 -13.35
CA GLU A 101 9.95 -13.97 -14.32
C GLU A 101 10.45 -12.64 -14.90
N PRO A 102 10.44 -12.47 -16.25
CA PRO A 102 10.80 -11.21 -16.88
C PRO A 102 9.76 -10.14 -16.58
N THR A 103 10.21 -8.94 -16.30
CA THR A 103 9.37 -7.78 -15.97
C THR A 103 10.11 -6.49 -16.34
N TRP A 104 9.53 -5.35 -16.02
CA TRP A 104 10.15 -4.04 -16.15
C TRP A 104 10.30 -3.36 -14.79
N SER A 105 11.42 -2.71 -14.56
CA SER A 105 11.58 -1.72 -13.51
C SER A 105 11.29 -0.35 -14.10
N VAL A 106 10.37 0.40 -13.46
CA VAL A 106 9.93 1.70 -13.99
C VAL A 106 10.09 2.79 -12.95
N ALA A 107 10.43 4.00 -13.39
CA ALA A 107 10.46 5.18 -12.54
C ALA A 107 10.18 6.45 -13.33
N GLN A 108 9.56 7.44 -12.66
CA GLN A 108 9.33 8.78 -13.18
C GLN A 108 9.46 9.79 -12.05
N SER A 109 10.17 10.88 -12.34
CA SER A 109 10.27 12.04 -11.44
C SER A 109 9.49 13.22 -11.99
N PHE A 110 8.92 13.98 -11.08
CA PHE A 110 8.14 15.19 -11.34
C PHE A 110 8.72 16.37 -10.57
N ASP A 111 8.60 17.58 -11.13
CA ASP A 111 8.93 18.82 -10.43
C ASP A 111 8.04 19.01 -9.21
N SER A 112 8.64 19.33 -8.06
CA SER A 112 7.94 19.51 -6.78
C SER A 112 8.58 20.66 -5.98
N PRO A 113 8.20 21.91 -6.25
CA PRO A 113 8.80 23.09 -5.61
C PRO A 113 8.55 23.12 -4.10
N ALA A 114 9.33 23.90 -3.39
CA ALA A 114 9.38 23.89 -1.91
C ALA A 114 8.06 24.26 -1.23
N GLU A 115 7.27 25.11 -1.87
CA GLU A 115 5.95 25.55 -1.40
C GLU A 115 4.84 24.55 -1.63
N GLU A 116 5.05 23.52 -2.46
CA GLU A 116 4.08 22.46 -2.68
C GLU A 116 3.86 21.62 -1.43
N ARG A 117 2.62 21.20 -1.22
CA ARG A 117 2.23 20.20 -0.23
C ARG A 117 1.61 18.99 -0.94
N LEU A 118 2.04 17.81 -0.55
CA LEU A 118 1.55 16.55 -1.10
C LEU A 118 0.85 15.74 0.00
N PHE A 119 -0.35 15.28 -0.28
CA PHE A 119 -1.19 14.50 0.62
C PHE A 119 -1.53 13.16 -0.01
N GLY A 120 -1.74 12.11 0.80
CA GLY A 120 -2.19 10.82 0.29
C GLY A 120 -1.25 9.66 0.61
N LEU A 121 -1.06 8.75 -0.35
CA LEU A 121 -0.33 7.47 -0.27
C LEU A 121 -0.99 6.43 0.65
N GLY A 122 -2.18 6.68 1.16
CA GLY A 122 -2.90 5.79 2.06
C GLY A 122 -2.81 6.23 3.53
N GLN A 123 -2.71 5.27 4.44
CA GLN A 123 -2.71 5.51 5.88
C GLN A 123 -1.44 4.91 6.49
N PHE A 124 -0.56 5.77 7.00
CA PHE A 124 0.71 5.44 7.62
C PHE A 124 0.72 5.89 9.09
N GLN A 125 1.59 5.27 9.92
CA GLN A 125 1.68 5.58 11.36
C GLN A 125 2.88 6.49 11.70
N ASP A 126 3.45 7.16 10.72
CA ASP A 126 4.62 8.03 10.88
C ASP A 126 4.26 9.49 11.27
N GLY A 127 2.96 9.83 11.31
CA GLY A 127 2.48 11.15 11.74
C GLY A 127 2.59 12.27 10.71
N PHE A 128 2.97 11.98 9.46
CA PHE A 128 3.11 13.01 8.42
C PHE A 128 1.84 13.11 7.56
N LEU A 129 1.24 14.30 7.55
CA LEU A 129 0.17 14.66 6.62
C LEU A 129 0.74 15.12 5.27
N ASP A 130 1.73 15.99 5.28
CA ASP A 130 2.48 16.40 4.09
C ASP A 130 3.62 15.40 3.83
N VAL A 131 3.49 14.65 2.73
CA VAL A 131 4.42 13.59 2.36
C VAL A 131 5.49 14.04 1.35
N ARG A 132 5.54 15.32 1.02
CA ARG A 132 6.53 15.86 0.09
C ARG A 132 7.96 15.54 0.55
N SER A 133 8.77 15.02 -0.35
CA SER A 133 10.15 14.55 -0.11
C SER A 133 10.30 13.39 0.89
N LEU A 134 9.23 12.87 1.50
CA LEU A 134 9.28 11.76 2.44
C LEU A 134 9.41 10.43 1.67
N PRO A 135 10.45 9.61 1.93
CA PRO A 135 10.54 8.30 1.29
C PRO A 135 9.51 7.34 1.89
N ARG A 136 8.83 6.56 1.03
CA ARG A 136 7.89 5.53 1.47
C ARG A 136 7.93 4.32 0.58
N ARG A 137 7.83 3.14 1.19
CA ARG A 137 7.53 1.89 0.50
C ARG A 137 6.04 1.60 0.67
N LEU A 138 5.33 1.53 -0.46
CA LEU A 138 3.89 1.32 -0.47
C LEU A 138 3.60 -0.18 -0.39
N THR A 139 3.35 -0.67 0.82
CA THR A 139 3.02 -2.06 1.13
C THR A 139 1.79 -2.14 2.01
N GLN A 140 0.98 -3.18 1.80
CA GLN A 140 -0.15 -3.50 2.67
C GLN A 140 0.34 -4.41 3.79
N VAL A 141 0.23 -3.94 5.02
CA VAL A 141 0.54 -4.72 6.24
C VAL A 141 -0.49 -4.38 7.32
N ASN A 142 -0.45 -5.10 8.45
CA ASN A 142 -1.28 -4.73 9.59
C ASN A 142 -1.01 -3.26 9.96
N THR A 143 -2.07 -2.51 10.25
CA THR A 143 -2.03 -1.10 10.66
C THR A 143 -1.53 -0.11 9.60
N GLN A 144 -1.33 -0.53 8.36
CA GLN A 144 -0.95 0.35 7.25
C GLN A 144 -1.73 0.03 5.99
N ILE A 145 -2.28 1.06 5.36
CA ILE A 145 -2.91 0.99 4.03
C ILE A 145 -2.05 1.79 3.07
N ALA A 146 -1.67 1.19 1.94
CA ALA A 146 -0.93 1.85 0.88
C ALA A 146 -1.83 2.06 -0.35
N ILE A 147 -1.91 3.29 -0.83
CA ILE A 147 -2.64 3.68 -2.03
C ILE A 147 -1.72 4.58 -2.85
N PRO A 148 -1.30 4.20 -4.06
CA PRO A 148 -0.34 4.96 -4.85
C PRO A 148 -1.00 6.19 -5.51
N PHE A 149 -1.65 7.02 -4.70
CA PHE A 149 -2.35 8.24 -5.10
C PHE A 149 -1.96 9.40 -4.21
N ILE A 150 -1.60 10.52 -4.83
CA ILE A 150 -1.30 11.79 -4.15
C ILE A 150 -2.21 12.89 -4.66
N VAL A 151 -2.48 13.86 -3.79
CA VAL A 151 -3.15 15.12 -4.09
C VAL A 151 -2.19 16.25 -3.78
N SER A 152 -2.00 17.18 -4.72
CA SER A 152 -1.12 18.33 -4.59
C SER A 152 -1.88 19.61 -4.32
N SER A 153 -1.29 20.46 -3.46
CA SER A 153 -1.75 21.85 -3.25
C SER A 153 -1.68 22.71 -4.52
N ARG A 154 -0.99 22.24 -5.57
CA ARG A 154 -0.90 22.92 -6.88
C ARG A 154 -2.12 22.66 -7.78
N GLY A 155 -3.07 21.83 -7.34
CA GLY A 155 -4.32 21.60 -8.06
C GLY A 155 -4.24 20.38 -9.00
N PHE A 156 -3.67 19.28 -8.53
CA PHE A 156 -3.71 18.01 -9.24
C PHE A 156 -3.76 16.81 -8.29
N GLY A 157 -4.33 15.71 -8.80
CA GLY A 157 -4.15 14.36 -8.28
C GLY A 157 -3.29 13.54 -9.23
N LEU A 158 -2.44 12.65 -8.69
CA LEU A 158 -1.65 11.70 -9.47
C LEU A 158 -1.83 10.31 -8.91
N LEU A 159 -2.36 9.40 -9.73
CA LEU A 159 -2.47 7.98 -9.45
C LEU A 159 -1.37 7.24 -10.20
N TRP A 160 -0.44 6.63 -9.48
CA TRP A 160 0.54 5.71 -10.04
C TRP A 160 -0.08 4.34 -10.23
N HIS A 161 -0.41 4.01 -11.47
CA HIS A 161 -1.22 2.86 -11.84
C HIS A 161 -0.35 1.59 -11.97
N ASN A 162 0.06 1.05 -10.82
CA ASN A 162 0.80 -0.20 -10.72
C ASN A 162 0.28 -1.06 -9.57
N TYR A 163 0.19 -2.37 -9.77
CA TYR A 163 -0.30 -3.34 -8.78
C TYR A 163 0.82 -3.97 -7.96
N GLY A 164 2.06 -3.85 -8.40
CA GLY A 164 3.24 -4.34 -7.71
C GLY A 164 3.77 -3.36 -6.66
N LEU A 165 4.89 -3.74 -6.05
CA LEU A 165 5.61 -2.89 -5.12
C LEU A 165 5.89 -1.52 -5.75
N THR A 166 5.58 -0.47 -5.00
CA THR A 166 5.87 0.91 -5.40
C THR A 166 6.62 1.63 -4.28
N GLU A 167 7.60 2.41 -4.66
CA GLU A 167 8.34 3.29 -3.77
C GLU A 167 8.07 4.74 -4.18
N PHE A 168 7.80 5.56 -3.20
CA PHE A 168 7.63 7.00 -3.33
C PHE A 168 8.84 7.70 -2.73
N ASN A 169 9.48 8.61 -3.49
CA ASN A 169 10.69 9.31 -3.10
C ASN A 169 11.78 8.37 -2.55
N PRO A 170 12.16 7.28 -3.24
CA PRO A 170 13.07 6.29 -2.69
C PRO A 170 14.35 6.93 -2.19
N ALA A 171 14.75 6.60 -0.96
CA ALA A 171 16.00 7.03 -0.39
C ALA A 171 17.17 6.32 -1.10
N GLY A 172 18.20 7.08 -1.51
CA GLY A 172 19.27 6.56 -2.36
C GLY A 172 20.48 6.12 -1.58
N GLU A 173 20.89 6.85 -0.56
CA GLU A 173 22.14 6.58 0.16
C GLU A 173 21.89 5.70 1.39
N ARG A 174 22.56 4.54 1.41
CA ARG A 174 22.45 3.58 2.48
C ARG A 174 23.52 3.84 3.53
N ILE A 175 23.11 3.87 4.79
CA ILE A 175 24.01 3.97 5.94
C ILE A 175 24.46 2.55 6.33
N PRO A 176 25.75 2.23 6.31
CA PRO A 176 26.26 0.95 6.81
C PRO A 176 25.97 0.81 8.31
N LEU A 177 25.26 -0.23 8.68
CA LEU A 177 24.98 -0.57 10.08
C LEU A 177 25.70 -1.86 10.47
N SER A 178 26.27 -1.86 11.68
CA SER A 178 26.91 -3.04 12.29
C SER A 178 26.25 -3.34 13.63
N ALA A 179 26.00 -4.62 13.91
CA ALA A 179 25.49 -5.04 15.21
C ALA A 179 26.49 -4.67 16.31
N ALA A 180 26.03 -4.00 17.36
CA ALA A 180 26.83 -3.69 18.52
C ALA A 180 27.01 -4.95 19.40
N THR A 181 28.12 -5.02 20.11
CA THR A 181 28.38 -6.08 21.12
C THR A 181 27.56 -5.89 22.41
N GLU A 182 26.98 -4.72 22.57
CA GLU A 182 26.11 -4.35 23.68
C GLU A 182 24.78 -5.12 23.60
N GLN A 183 24.40 -5.79 24.69
CA GLN A 183 23.09 -6.43 24.76
C GLN A 183 22.07 -5.40 25.21
N GLY A 184 21.03 -5.19 24.41
CA GLY A 184 19.89 -4.38 24.78
C GLY A 184 18.98 -5.05 25.81
N ALA A 185 17.90 -4.39 26.17
CA ALA A 185 16.90 -4.88 27.11
C ALA A 185 16.26 -6.20 26.66
N SER A 186 15.84 -7.02 27.61
CA SER A 186 15.07 -8.23 27.34
C SER A 186 13.62 -8.00 27.72
N THR A 187 12.71 -8.24 26.79
CA THR A 187 11.27 -8.09 27.01
C THR A 187 10.55 -9.41 26.80
N ALA A 188 9.74 -9.81 27.78
CA ALA A 188 8.84 -10.95 27.62
C ALA A 188 7.57 -10.52 26.89
N VAL A 189 7.26 -11.17 25.76
CA VAL A 189 6.07 -10.90 24.95
C VAL A 189 5.25 -12.18 24.76
N ASP A 190 3.94 -12.04 24.78
CA ASP A 190 3.05 -13.14 24.42
C ASP A 190 2.85 -13.12 22.89
N VAL A 191 3.20 -14.23 22.25
CA VAL A 191 3.09 -14.41 20.80
C VAL A 191 2.00 -15.41 20.53
N THR A 192 0.95 -14.97 19.83
CA THR A 192 -0.11 -15.85 19.38
C THR A 192 0.23 -16.44 18.03
N THR A 193 0.19 -17.75 17.93
CA THR A 193 0.48 -18.53 16.73
C THR A 193 -0.73 -19.40 16.36
N THR A 194 -0.66 -20.08 15.23
CA THR A 194 -1.67 -21.09 14.84
C THR A 194 -1.86 -22.22 15.88
N GLU A 195 -0.85 -22.44 16.73
CA GLU A 195 -0.86 -23.49 17.78
C GLU A 195 -1.28 -22.96 19.14
N GLY A 196 -1.52 -21.65 19.26
CA GLY A 196 -1.92 -21.00 20.51
C GLY A 196 -1.00 -19.83 20.91
N THR A 197 -1.18 -19.33 22.12
CA THR A 197 -0.36 -18.25 22.67
C THR A 197 0.79 -18.83 23.47
N ARG A 198 2.00 -18.40 23.17
CA ARG A 198 3.22 -18.75 23.93
C ARG A 198 3.95 -17.48 24.37
N ARG A 199 4.63 -17.57 25.52
CA ARG A 199 5.48 -16.49 26.02
C ARG A 199 6.90 -16.63 25.47
N GLU A 200 7.38 -15.59 24.79
CA GLU A 200 8.73 -15.51 24.29
C GLU A 200 9.50 -14.40 24.98
N VAL A 201 10.79 -14.63 25.25
CA VAL A 201 11.72 -13.58 25.70
C VAL A 201 12.44 -13.08 24.46
N ARG A 202 12.24 -11.82 24.13
CA ARG A 202 12.93 -11.15 23.02
C ARG A 202 14.02 -10.26 23.57
N HIS A 203 15.19 -10.36 22.96
CA HIS A 203 16.35 -9.52 23.29
C HIS A 203 16.41 -8.37 22.29
N GLU A 204 16.63 -7.17 22.77
CA GLU A 204 16.85 -6.00 21.92
C GLU A 204 18.22 -6.10 21.26
N GLY A 205 18.29 -5.96 19.95
CA GLY A 205 19.50 -5.80 19.17
C GLY A 205 19.82 -4.32 19.01
N ILE A 206 21.11 -3.97 19.05
CA ILE A 206 21.59 -2.61 18.83
C ILE A 206 22.46 -2.62 17.59
N PHE A 207 22.21 -1.68 16.69
CA PHE A 207 22.95 -1.48 15.46
C PHE A 207 23.47 -0.05 15.41
N SER A 208 24.72 0.13 15.02
CA SER A 208 25.35 1.44 14.97
C SER A 208 26.03 1.66 13.62
N GLY A 209 26.10 2.92 13.20
CA GLY A 209 26.73 3.31 11.96
C GLY A 209 27.21 4.76 11.96
N ARG A 210 27.94 5.12 10.92
CA ARG A 210 28.37 6.49 10.65
C ARG A 210 28.00 6.85 9.22
N PHE A 211 27.70 8.11 8.99
CA PHE A 211 27.39 8.63 7.66
C PHE A 211 27.80 10.11 7.58
N THR A 212 27.94 10.60 6.36
CA THR A 212 28.37 11.97 6.12
C THR A 212 27.29 12.75 5.37
N ILE A 213 26.95 13.92 5.86
CA ILE A 213 26.11 14.89 5.18
C ILE A 213 26.99 15.89 4.45
N THR A 214 26.88 15.93 3.11
CA THR A 214 27.70 16.81 2.28
C THR A 214 27.24 18.27 2.32
N ALA A 215 25.93 18.50 2.41
CA ALA A 215 25.32 19.81 2.55
C ALA A 215 24.28 19.80 3.66
N GLY A 216 24.45 20.68 4.64
CA GLY A 216 23.52 20.81 5.76
C GLY A 216 22.11 21.15 5.32
N GLY A 217 21.12 20.77 6.13
CA GLY A 217 19.70 21.00 5.91
C GLY A 217 18.85 19.79 6.22
N ARG A 218 17.59 19.84 5.74
CA ARG A 218 16.59 18.80 6.00
C ARG A 218 16.91 17.53 5.22
N GLN A 219 17.10 16.44 5.96
CA GLN A 219 17.34 15.10 5.43
C GLN A 219 16.10 14.23 5.68
N ALA A 220 15.72 13.44 4.70
CA ALA A 220 14.64 12.47 4.79
C ALA A 220 15.22 11.07 4.96
N PHE A 221 14.81 10.35 5.99
CA PHE A 221 15.29 9.02 6.34
C PHE A 221 14.25 7.96 6.07
N PHE A 222 14.72 6.76 5.78
CA PHE A 222 13.89 5.57 5.59
C PHE A 222 14.54 4.40 6.34
N LEU A 223 13.81 3.87 7.32
CA LEU A 223 14.18 2.66 8.07
C LEU A 223 13.35 1.48 7.60
N ASP A 224 14.00 0.36 7.33
CA ASP A 224 13.40 -0.96 7.14
C ASP A 224 14.04 -1.91 8.16
N VAL A 225 13.27 -2.48 9.06
CA VAL A 225 13.79 -3.38 10.11
C VAL A 225 14.04 -4.80 9.62
N GLY A 226 13.72 -5.12 8.37
CA GLY A 226 13.99 -6.43 7.77
C GLY A 226 13.04 -7.54 8.17
N GLN A 227 11.93 -7.23 8.86
CA GLN A 227 10.87 -8.17 9.25
C GLN A 227 9.53 -7.81 8.61
N LYS A 228 8.57 -8.73 8.65
CA LYS A 228 7.21 -8.48 8.14
C LYS A 228 6.46 -7.44 8.98
N MET A 229 6.73 -7.39 10.28
CA MET A 229 6.16 -6.43 11.22
C MET A 229 7.20 -6.08 12.27
N ALA A 230 7.27 -4.79 12.61
CA ALA A 230 8.07 -4.29 13.72
C ALA A 230 7.26 -4.32 15.03
N ARG A 231 7.96 -4.12 16.14
CA ARG A 231 7.37 -3.88 17.46
C ARG A 231 7.72 -2.50 17.98
N ARG A 232 8.91 -2.02 17.62
CA ARG A 232 9.42 -0.71 17.99
C ARG A 232 10.28 -0.16 16.86
N TRP A 233 10.18 1.13 16.67
CA TRP A 233 11.14 1.93 15.91
C TRP A 233 11.85 2.84 16.89
N HIS A 234 13.13 2.64 17.10
CA HIS A 234 13.94 3.51 17.94
C HIS A 234 15.24 3.86 17.23
N VAL A 235 15.40 5.14 16.93
CA VAL A 235 16.57 5.65 16.22
C VAL A 235 17.12 6.89 16.95
N GLU A 236 18.42 6.89 17.16
CA GLU A 236 19.16 8.04 17.65
C GLU A 236 20.16 8.51 16.60
N ILE A 237 20.28 9.82 16.43
CA ILE A 237 21.31 10.47 15.61
C ILE A 237 22.09 11.41 16.52
N ASP A 238 23.42 11.26 16.59
CA ASP A 238 24.31 12.01 17.47
C ASP A 238 23.84 12.01 18.93
N GLY A 239 23.37 10.86 19.42
CA GLY A 239 22.86 10.68 20.77
C GLY A 239 21.51 11.34 21.06
N ARG A 240 20.82 11.83 20.04
CA ARG A 240 19.45 12.39 20.18
C ARG A 240 18.44 11.44 19.54
N THR A 241 17.42 11.08 20.29
CA THR A 241 16.30 10.28 19.77
C THR A 241 15.54 11.07 18.69
N VAL A 242 15.47 10.52 17.49
CA VAL A 242 14.75 11.09 16.34
C VAL A 242 13.46 10.32 16.01
N VAL A 243 13.42 9.02 16.37
CA VAL A 243 12.23 8.18 16.31
C VAL A 243 12.18 7.34 17.57
N ASP A 244 11.04 7.31 18.24
CA ASP A 244 10.72 6.35 19.29
C ASP A 244 9.23 6.08 19.29
N PHE A 245 8.85 4.93 18.72
CA PHE A 245 7.47 4.52 18.59
C PHE A 245 7.35 3.02 18.79
N GLU A 246 6.41 2.60 19.63
CA GLU A 246 6.16 1.21 19.96
C GLU A 246 4.68 0.89 19.76
N ASN A 247 4.41 -0.22 19.06
CA ASN A 247 3.07 -0.78 18.91
C ASN A 247 3.19 -2.29 18.64
N LEU A 248 2.18 -3.05 19.02
CA LEU A 248 2.14 -4.50 18.83
C LEU A 248 2.30 -4.92 17.35
N TRP A 249 1.81 -4.11 16.41
CA TRP A 249 1.72 -4.42 14.98
C TRP A 249 2.25 -3.27 14.10
N LEU A 250 3.48 -2.83 14.33
CA LEU A 250 4.08 -1.81 13.48
C LEU A 250 4.42 -2.36 12.09
N PRO A 251 4.25 -1.56 11.03
CA PRO A 251 4.85 -1.85 9.74
C PRO A 251 6.37 -2.06 9.84
N PRO A 252 6.99 -2.82 8.92
CA PRO A 252 8.43 -3.02 8.94
C PRO A 252 9.22 -1.75 8.59
N THR A 253 8.56 -0.76 8.02
CA THR A 253 9.21 0.47 7.52
C THR A 253 8.62 1.72 8.16
N THR A 254 9.47 2.73 8.36
CA THR A 254 9.07 4.08 8.75
C THR A 254 9.96 5.12 8.12
N SER A 255 9.49 6.37 8.11
CA SER A 255 10.22 7.51 7.55
C SER A 255 10.08 8.74 8.42
N TRP A 256 11.09 9.61 8.40
CA TRP A 256 11.06 10.87 9.14
C TRP A 256 12.02 11.89 8.53
N PHE A 257 11.96 13.11 9.03
CA PHE A 257 12.90 14.17 8.68
C PHE A 257 13.77 14.54 9.88
N THR A 258 15.03 14.91 9.59
CA THR A 258 15.95 15.49 10.60
C THR A 258 16.75 16.62 9.95
N GLU A 259 16.89 17.74 10.64
CA GLU A 259 17.80 18.81 10.26
C GLU A 259 19.20 18.45 10.73
N LEU A 260 20.15 18.34 9.81
CA LEU A 260 21.54 18.00 10.10
C LEU A 260 22.50 19.02 9.49
N ALA A 261 23.61 19.27 10.16
CA ALA A 261 24.70 20.07 9.62
C ALA A 261 25.49 19.26 8.57
N ALA A 262 26.32 19.91 7.78
CA ALA A 262 27.33 19.21 6.99
C ALA A 262 28.39 18.61 7.92
N GLY A 263 28.83 17.38 7.64
CA GLY A 263 29.83 16.69 8.44
C GLY A 263 29.50 15.22 8.69
N GLU A 264 30.30 14.59 9.55
CA GLU A 264 30.11 13.21 9.98
C GLU A 264 29.08 13.14 11.10
N HIS A 265 28.18 12.15 11.03
CA HIS A 265 27.15 11.87 12.01
C HIS A 265 27.17 10.42 12.43
N THR A 266 26.72 10.15 13.65
CA THR A 266 26.56 8.81 14.20
C THR A 266 25.08 8.45 14.24
N VAL A 267 24.77 7.16 14.05
CA VAL A 267 23.42 6.64 14.18
C VAL A 267 23.40 5.38 15.01
N ARG A 268 22.36 5.22 15.82
CA ARG A 268 22.04 4.03 16.59
C ARG A 268 20.59 3.63 16.32
N VAL A 269 20.39 2.37 15.94
CA VAL A 269 19.06 1.77 15.74
C VAL A 269 18.89 0.65 16.75
N ALA A 270 17.87 0.71 17.58
CA ALA A 270 17.50 -0.37 18.48
C ALA A 270 16.25 -1.11 17.97
N GLY A 271 16.29 -2.44 18.00
CA GLY A 271 15.24 -3.32 17.56
C GLY A 271 15.32 -4.68 18.23
N VAL A 272 14.53 -5.67 17.81
CA VAL A 272 14.66 -7.04 18.32
C VAL A 272 15.87 -7.71 17.69
N LYS A 273 16.40 -8.75 18.37
CA LYS A 273 17.64 -9.44 17.95
C LYS A 273 17.59 -10.00 16.52
N GLU A 274 16.42 -10.40 16.08
CA GLU A 274 16.18 -10.95 14.73
C GLU A 274 16.10 -9.87 13.65
N ASP A 275 16.07 -8.58 14.03
CA ASP A 275 16.04 -7.48 13.08
C ASP A 275 17.34 -7.42 12.28
N GLN A 276 17.21 -7.10 11.02
CA GLN A 276 18.32 -6.77 10.12
C GLN A 276 18.05 -5.38 9.51
N PRO A 277 18.17 -4.32 10.31
CA PRO A 277 17.76 -3.00 9.89
C PRO A 277 18.60 -2.48 8.73
N SER A 278 17.92 -1.85 7.80
CA SER A 278 18.50 -1.08 6.72
C SER A 278 18.05 0.36 6.87
N LEU A 279 18.99 1.28 6.96
CA LEU A 279 18.74 2.70 7.07
C LEU A 279 19.29 3.41 5.84
N SER A 280 18.47 4.26 5.24
CA SER A 280 18.86 5.08 4.09
C SER A 280 18.38 6.50 4.27
N PHE A 281 19.01 7.44 3.57
CA PHE A 281 18.60 8.84 3.60
C PHE A 281 18.77 9.53 2.24
N ARG A 282 18.17 10.69 2.13
CA ARG A 282 18.35 11.63 1.01
C ARG A 282 18.10 13.06 1.48
N PRO A 283 18.70 14.07 0.85
CA PRO A 283 18.31 15.46 1.04
C PRO A 283 16.84 15.66 0.62
N ALA A 284 16.10 16.51 1.33
CA ALA A 284 14.80 16.98 0.86
C ALA A 284 14.99 17.72 -0.47
N ALA A 285 14.41 17.23 -1.55
CA ALA A 285 14.63 17.72 -2.89
C ALA A 285 13.38 18.37 -3.50
N ALA A 286 13.58 19.23 -4.51
CA ALA A 286 12.51 19.84 -5.28
C ALA A 286 11.96 18.91 -6.37
N LEU A 287 11.81 17.63 -6.03
CA LEU A 287 11.25 16.62 -6.92
C LEU A 287 10.43 15.59 -6.14
N THR A 288 9.50 14.95 -6.85
CA THR A 288 8.75 13.78 -6.40
C THR A 288 8.99 12.66 -7.38
N GLU A 289 9.31 11.47 -6.88
CA GLU A 289 9.60 10.28 -7.69
C GLU A 289 8.69 9.12 -7.29
N PHE A 290 8.14 8.43 -8.29
CA PHE A 290 7.59 7.10 -8.15
C PHE A 290 8.50 6.09 -8.84
N ARG A 291 8.71 4.94 -8.19
CA ARG A 291 9.48 3.82 -8.71
C ARG A 291 8.78 2.51 -8.41
N SER A 292 8.70 1.63 -9.39
CA SER A 292 8.21 0.26 -9.21
C SER A 292 9.22 -0.72 -9.79
N PRO A 293 9.79 -1.62 -8.96
CA PRO A 293 10.75 -2.61 -9.44
C PRO A 293 10.09 -3.72 -10.28
N VAL A 294 8.77 -3.83 -10.25
CA VAL A 294 7.97 -4.78 -11.02
C VAL A 294 6.81 -4.05 -11.66
N ALA A 295 6.74 -4.02 -12.98
CA ALA A 295 5.68 -3.37 -13.74
C ALA A 295 5.55 -3.96 -15.15
N GLU A 296 4.39 -3.81 -15.78
CA GLU A 296 4.20 -4.08 -17.22
C GLU A 296 4.58 -2.87 -18.07
N ALA A 297 4.41 -1.68 -17.55
CA ALA A 297 4.66 -0.40 -18.20
C ALA A 297 4.84 0.69 -17.14
N LEU A 298 5.39 1.83 -17.52
CA LEU A 298 5.23 3.06 -16.78
C LEU A 298 3.84 3.59 -17.05
N ASP A 299 3.01 3.72 -16.01
CA ASP A 299 1.58 4.02 -16.13
C ASP A 299 1.11 4.89 -14.97
N TYR A 300 0.49 6.03 -15.28
CA TYR A 300 -0.07 6.90 -14.26
C TYR A 300 -1.24 7.73 -14.81
N VAL A 301 -2.11 8.20 -13.92
CA VAL A 301 -3.23 9.07 -14.26
C VAL A 301 -3.04 10.42 -13.58
N VAL A 302 -3.17 11.49 -14.34
CA VAL A 302 -3.19 12.87 -13.85
C VAL A 302 -4.61 13.40 -13.89
N ILE A 303 -5.04 13.98 -12.76
CA ILE A 303 -6.36 14.62 -12.59
C ILE A 303 -6.13 16.09 -12.26
N ALA A 304 -6.64 17.00 -13.07
CA ALA A 304 -6.61 18.44 -12.78
C ALA A 304 -7.78 18.84 -11.87
N GLY A 305 -7.56 19.77 -10.95
CA GLY A 305 -8.59 20.31 -10.06
C GLY A 305 -8.11 20.51 -8.63
N HIS A 306 -9.00 20.88 -7.74
CA HIS A 306 -8.79 21.00 -6.30
C HIS A 306 -9.48 19.86 -5.55
N GLY A 307 -9.36 19.78 -4.25
CA GLY A 307 -9.71 18.62 -3.41
C GLY A 307 -10.98 17.87 -3.79
N ASP A 308 -12.12 18.58 -3.85
CA ASP A 308 -13.43 17.95 -4.14
C ASP A 308 -13.51 17.47 -5.60
N GLU A 309 -12.99 18.25 -6.55
CA GLU A 309 -12.97 17.89 -7.97
C GLU A 309 -12.08 16.68 -8.23
N ILE A 310 -10.89 16.65 -7.59
CA ILE A 310 -9.97 15.49 -7.68
C ILE A 310 -10.63 14.25 -7.07
N THR A 311 -11.26 14.39 -5.90
CA THR A 311 -11.93 13.26 -5.22
C THR A 311 -13.12 12.74 -6.04
N ALA A 312 -13.91 13.65 -6.62
CA ALA A 312 -15.02 13.28 -7.49
C ALA A 312 -14.54 12.53 -8.74
N ALA A 313 -13.50 13.04 -9.40
CA ALA A 313 -12.88 12.40 -10.56
C ALA A 313 -12.28 11.04 -10.19
N TYR A 314 -11.52 10.94 -9.07
CA TYR A 314 -10.98 9.68 -8.59
C TYR A 314 -12.08 8.62 -8.36
N ARG A 315 -13.19 8.98 -7.71
CA ARG A 315 -14.35 8.09 -7.50
C ARG A 315 -15.04 7.70 -8.82
N GLN A 316 -15.07 8.59 -9.80
CA GLN A 316 -15.61 8.26 -11.13
C GLN A 316 -14.68 7.29 -11.86
N LEU A 317 -13.37 7.48 -11.76
CA LEU A 317 -12.36 6.61 -12.37
C LEU A 317 -12.34 5.22 -11.75
N THR A 318 -12.45 5.11 -10.42
CA THR A 318 -12.28 3.85 -9.67
C THR A 318 -13.59 3.20 -9.21
N GLY A 319 -14.71 3.82 -9.54
CA GLY A 319 -16.02 3.39 -9.12
C GLY A 319 -16.49 4.05 -7.82
N ALA A 320 -17.80 4.19 -7.70
CA ALA A 320 -18.42 4.75 -6.50
C ALA A 320 -18.41 3.72 -5.36
N ALA A 321 -18.12 4.18 -4.15
CA ALA A 321 -18.32 3.35 -2.96
C ALA A 321 -19.81 2.99 -2.81
N PRO A 322 -20.16 1.73 -2.49
CA PRO A 322 -21.54 1.34 -2.26
C PRO A 322 -22.10 2.07 -1.02
N LEU A 323 -23.38 2.36 -1.06
CA LEU A 323 -24.07 2.87 0.13
C LEU A 323 -24.14 1.75 1.18
N MET A 324 -23.44 1.94 2.29
CA MET A 324 -23.41 0.97 3.38
C MET A 324 -24.78 0.95 4.11
N PRO A 325 -25.27 -0.21 4.53
CA PRO A 325 -26.47 -0.31 5.33
C PRO A 325 -26.23 0.35 6.71
N ARG A 326 -27.29 0.89 7.33
CA ARG A 326 -27.19 1.64 8.59
C ARG A 326 -26.47 0.87 9.70
N TRP A 327 -26.69 -0.42 9.83
CA TRP A 327 -26.05 -1.26 10.85
C TRP A 327 -24.52 -1.37 10.67
N ALA A 328 -24.01 -1.24 9.44
CA ALA A 328 -22.56 -1.25 9.18
C ALA A 328 -21.86 0.05 9.62
N LEU A 329 -22.63 1.10 9.95
CA LEU A 329 -22.14 2.36 10.53
C LEU A 329 -22.29 2.41 12.04
N GLY A 330 -22.78 1.33 12.66
CA GLY A 330 -22.92 1.19 14.10
C GLY A 330 -21.67 0.62 14.77
N TYR A 331 -21.84 0.11 15.99
CA TYR A 331 -20.72 -0.46 16.74
C TYR A 331 -20.41 -1.88 16.27
N ILE A 332 -19.19 -2.07 15.77
CA ILE A 332 -18.62 -3.34 15.37
C ILE A 332 -17.64 -3.80 16.46
N HIS A 333 -18.01 -4.83 17.20
CA HIS A 333 -17.20 -5.38 18.27
C HIS A 333 -16.29 -6.49 17.78
N CYS A 334 -14.98 -6.30 17.92
CA CYS A 334 -13.96 -7.28 17.59
C CYS A 334 -13.00 -7.46 18.77
N ARG A 335 -12.59 -8.68 18.99
CA ARG A 335 -11.43 -9.04 19.81
C ARG A 335 -10.59 -10.05 19.01
N GLU A 336 -9.37 -10.33 19.43
CA GLU A 336 -8.48 -11.20 18.68
C GLU A 336 -9.17 -12.52 18.27
N ARG A 337 -9.99 -13.10 19.16
CA ARG A 337 -10.92 -14.18 18.78
C ARG A 337 -11.84 -14.56 19.94
N TYR A 338 -12.97 -15.13 19.58
CA TYR A 338 -13.79 -15.97 20.46
C TYR A 338 -13.39 -17.43 20.23
N LYS A 339 -13.21 -18.17 21.33
CA LYS A 339 -12.70 -19.55 21.26
C LYS A 339 -13.80 -20.58 20.99
N SER A 340 -15.07 -20.19 21.20
CA SER A 340 -16.21 -21.06 20.98
C SER A 340 -17.47 -20.27 20.64
N GLN A 341 -18.46 -20.99 20.09
CA GLN A 341 -19.82 -20.48 19.88
C GLN A 341 -20.44 -19.96 21.19
N ALA A 342 -20.25 -20.68 22.30
CA ALA A 342 -20.78 -20.28 23.60
C ALA A 342 -20.19 -18.93 24.06
N GLU A 343 -18.87 -18.78 23.99
CA GLU A 343 -18.19 -17.53 24.39
C GLU A 343 -18.65 -16.33 23.53
N LEU A 344 -18.82 -16.55 22.22
CA LEU A 344 -19.28 -15.51 21.31
C LEU A 344 -20.70 -15.07 21.66
N LEU A 345 -21.62 -16.01 21.86
CA LEU A 345 -23.00 -15.73 22.21
C LEU A 345 -23.14 -15.10 23.59
N GLU A 346 -22.37 -15.53 24.58
CA GLU A 346 -22.32 -14.93 25.92
C GLU A 346 -21.91 -13.45 25.84
N ASN A 347 -20.85 -13.12 25.08
CA ASN A 347 -20.45 -11.73 24.91
C ASN A 347 -21.52 -10.90 24.23
N ALA A 348 -22.18 -11.40 23.20
CA ALA A 348 -23.28 -10.69 22.54
C ALA A 348 -24.46 -10.46 23.50
N ALA A 349 -24.82 -11.45 24.30
CA ALA A 349 -25.86 -11.36 25.31
C ALA A 349 -25.54 -10.33 26.42
N GLU A 350 -24.26 -10.28 26.85
CA GLU A 350 -23.82 -9.34 27.87
C GLU A 350 -23.93 -7.88 27.42
N PHE A 351 -23.58 -7.57 26.14
CA PHE A 351 -23.83 -6.25 25.58
C PHE A 351 -25.31 -5.85 25.68
N ARG A 352 -26.22 -6.78 25.35
CA ARG A 352 -27.66 -6.54 25.43
C ARG A 352 -28.14 -6.39 26.88
N ALA A 353 -27.68 -7.24 27.80
CA ALA A 353 -28.02 -7.19 29.21
C ALA A 353 -27.64 -5.86 29.88
N ARG A 354 -26.51 -5.28 29.44
CA ARG A 354 -26.05 -3.95 29.92
C ARG A 354 -26.65 -2.77 29.17
N GLY A 355 -27.54 -3.00 28.21
CA GLY A 355 -28.13 -1.94 27.40
C GLY A 355 -27.11 -1.23 26.47
N LEU A 356 -26.00 -1.87 26.18
CA LEU A 356 -24.97 -1.32 25.27
C LEU A 356 -25.32 -1.65 23.81
N PRO A 357 -25.28 -0.65 22.91
CA PRO A 357 -25.52 -0.90 21.49
C PRO A 357 -24.37 -1.72 20.89
N MET A 358 -24.72 -2.67 20.03
CA MET A 358 -23.77 -3.42 19.20
C MET A 358 -24.51 -3.92 17.96
N ASP A 359 -24.01 -3.61 16.78
CA ASP A 359 -24.64 -4.01 15.52
C ASP A 359 -23.98 -5.25 14.91
N VAL A 360 -22.67 -5.39 15.12
CA VAL A 360 -21.88 -6.48 14.58
C VAL A 360 -20.93 -7.05 15.63
N ILE A 361 -20.85 -8.37 15.70
CA ILE A 361 -19.79 -9.08 16.43
C ILE A 361 -18.89 -9.79 15.41
N VAL A 362 -17.57 -9.67 15.57
CA VAL A 362 -16.60 -10.25 14.65
C VAL A 362 -16.07 -11.56 15.22
N GLN A 363 -16.27 -12.67 14.51
CA GLN A 363 -15.51 -13.88 14.73
C GLN A 363 -14.22 -13.77 13.92
N ASP A 364 -13.13 -13.50 14.63
CA ASP A 364 -11.81 -13.42 14.06
C ASP A 364 -11.24 -14.83 13.82
N TRP A 365 -9.98 -14.94 13.50
CA TRP A 365 -9.31 -16.16 13.07
C TRP A 365 -9.49 -17.38 14.00
N GLN A 366 -9.03 -18.58 13.56
CA GLN A 366 -9.05 -19.87 14.26
C GLN A 366 -10.44 -20.50 14.54
N TYR A 367 -11.53 -20.00 14.00
CA TYR A 367 -12.85 -20.68 14.08
C TYR A 367 -12.87 -22.02 13.31
N TRP A 368 -11.88 -22.24 12.45
CA TRP A 368 -11.68 -23.46 11.69
C TRP A 368 -10.97 -24.59 12.48
N GLY A 369 -10.38 -24.29 13.65
CA GLY A 369 -9.75 -25.23 14.58
C GLY A 369 -8.88 -26.30 13.89
N ARG A 370 -9.22 -27.58 14.12
CA ARG A 370 -8.51 -28.74 13.56
C ARG A 370 -8.52 -28.88 12.03
N HIS A 371 -9.39 -28.14 11.35
CA HIS A 371 -9.50 -28.22 9.87
C HIS A 371 -8.37 -27.49 9.14
N GLY A 372 -7.55 -26.72 9.85
CA GLY A 372 -6.40 -26.01 9.29
C GLY A 372 -6.72 -24.54 8.93
N TRP A 373 -5.67 -23.78 8.72
CA TRP A 373 -5.77 -22.34 8.50
C TRP A 373 -6.71 -21.96 7.36
N ASN A 374 -7.74 -21.17 7.68
CA ASN A 374 -8.77 -20.68 6.75
C ASN A 374 -9.44 -21.81 5.94
N ALA A 375 -9.75 -22.92 6.60
CA ALA A 375 -10.39 -24.10 5.98
C ALA A 375 -11.84 -23.83 5.52
N MET A 376 -12.34 -22.60 5.64
CA MET A 376 -13.67 -22.14 5.20
C MET A 376 -14.84 -22.90 5.83
N ARG A 377 -14.60 -23.42 7.05
CA ARG A 377 -15.63 -24.11 7.86
C ARG A 377 -15.33 -23.91 9.34
N PHE A 378 -16.38 -24.00 10.15
CA PHE A 378 -16.25 -24.00 11.60
C PHE A 378 -15.78 -25.37 12.12
N ASP A 379 -14.97 -25.37 13.18
CA ASP A 379 -14.69 -26.59 13.94
C ASP A 379 -15.91 -26.97 14.78
N GLU A 380 -16.46 -28.14 14.57
CA GLU A 380 -17.69 -28.63 15.19
C GLU A 380 -17.55 -28.85 16.71
N ALA A 381 -16.31 -28.99 17.22
CA ALA A 381 -16.06 -29.11 18.65
C ALA A 381 -16.30 -27.78 19.38
N ASP A 382 -15.89 -26.67 18.77
CA ASP A 382 -15.99 -25.34 19.37
C ASP A 382 -17.24 -24.59 18.88
N TYR A 383 -17.74 -24.92 17.70
CA TYR A 383 -18.91 -24.33 17.04
C TYR A 383 -19.89 -25.42 16.59
N PRO A 384 -20.61 -26.06 17.55
CA PRO A 384 -21.41 -27.27 17.25
C PRO A 384 -22.64 -26.96 16.36
N ASP A 385 -23.20 -25.76 16.40
CA ASP A 385 -24.33 -25.36 15.56
C ASP A 385 -24.20 -23.88 15.14
N PRO A 386 -23.38 -23.58 14.12
CA PRO A 386 -23.21 -22.22 13.60
C PRO A 386 -24.54 -21.60 13.09
N ALA A 387 -25.45 -22.43 12.57
CA ALA A 387 -26.77 -21.96 12.11
C ALA A 387 -27.63 -21.47 13.26
N ALA A 388 -27.66 -22.19 14.41
CA ALA A 388 -28.34 -21.70 15.61
C ALA A 388 -27.68 -20.47 16.18
N MET A 389 -26.34 -20.40 16.19
CA MET A 389 -25.59 -19.20 16.58
C MET A 389 -26.02 -17.99 15.76
N MET A 390 -26.07 -18.11 14.44
CA MET A 390 -26.51 -17.05 13.54
C MET A 390 -27.94 -16.60 13.83
N ARG A 391 -28.88 -17.54 14.05
CA ARG A 391 -30.27 -17.21 14.41
C ARG A 391 -30.33 -16.42 15.71
N GLN A 392 -29.66 -16.86 16.79
CA GLN A 392 -29.66 -16.16 18.08
C GLN A 392 -29.09 -14.74 17.98
N LEU A 393 -28.02 -14.54 17.19
CA LEU A 393 -27.46 -13.22 16.94
C LEU A 393 -28.48 -12.34 16.20
N HIS A 394 -29.12 -12.85 15.16
CA HIS A 394 -30.12 -12.10 14.39
C HIS A 394 -31.35 -11.75 15.23
N ASP A 395 -31.82 -12.66 16.06
CA ASP A 395 -32.93 -12.41 17.00
C ASP A 395 -32.63 -11.28 18.00
N SER A 396 -31.35 -11.13 18.35
CA SER A 396 -30.85 -10.02 19.18
C SER A 396 -30.43 -8.78 18.36
N HIS A 397 -30.77 -8.72 17.06
CA HIS A 397 -30.36 -7.64 16.15
C HIS A 397 -28.85 -7.44 16.06
N THR A 398 -28.08 -8.51 16.17
CA THR A 398 -26.62 -8.51 16.00
C THR A 398 -26.27 -9.31 14.75
N ARG A 399 -25.32 -8.84 13.97
CA ARG A 399 -24.81 -9.56 12.79
C ARG A 399 -23.45 -10.17 13.09
N LEU A 400 -23.17 -11.31 12.48
CA LEU A 400 -21.86 -11.92 12.50
C LEU A 400 -21.03 -11.48 11.31
N MET A 401 -19.80 -11.06 11.55
CA MET A 401 -18.78 -10.86 10.54
C MET A 401 -17.67 -11.89 10.74
N LEU A 402 -17.25 -12.57 9.67
CA LEU A 402 -16.12 -13.48 9.69
C LEU A 402 -14.86 -12.81 9.16
N SER A 403 -13.76 -12.98 9.86
CA SER A 403 -12.42 -12.66 9.34
C SER A 403 -11.96 -13.79 8.44
N VAL A 404 -11.82 -13.51 7.15
CA VAL A 404 -11.39 -14.48 6.13
C VAL A 404 -10.03 -14.08 5.57
N TRP A 405 -9.25 -15.07 5.14
CA TRP A 405 -7.87 -14.89 4.71
C TRP A 405 -7.67 -15.34 3.27
N SER A 406 -6.76 -14.69 2.58
CA SER A 406 -6.27 -15.15 1.27
C SER A 406 -5.24 -16.28 1.38
N LYS A 407 -4.71 -16.52 2.57
CA LYS A 407 -3.88 -17.68 2.89
C LYS A 407 -4.76 -18.87 3.28
N VAL A 408 -4.48 -20.06 2.73
CA VAL A 408 -5.20 -21.30 3.02
C VAL A 408 -4.19 -22.41 3.30
N ASP A 409 -4.38 -23.17 4.39
CA ASP A 409 -3.51 -24.33 4.69
C ASP A 409 -3.57 -25.35 3.56
N PRO A 410 -2.46 -25.65 2.86
CA PRO A 410 -2.43 -26.62 1.77
C PRO A 410 -2.80 -28.06 2.21
N LYS A 411 -2.75 -28.35 3.51
CA LYS A 411 -3.10 -29.67 4.08
C LYS A 411 -4.58 -29.77 4.44
N SER A 412 -5.30 -28.66 4.52
CA SER A 412 -6.75 -28.66 4.73
C SER A 412 -7.47 -29.32 3.56
N GLU A 413 -8.73 -29.72 3.75
CA GLU A 413 -9.53 -30.35 2.68
C GLU A 413 -9.62 -29.43 1.46
N VAL A 414 -10.02 -28.16 1.68
CA VAL A 414 -10.12 -27.17 0.60
C VAL A 414 -8.74 -26.80 0.05
N GLY A 415 -7.71 -26.72 0.91
CA GLY A 415 -6.34 -26.40 0.50
C GLY A 415 -5.73 -27.44 -0.45
N ARG A 416 -5.98 -28.72 -0.25
CA ARG A 416 -5.58 -29.78 -1.21
C ARG A 416 -6.17 -29.54 -2.59
N ALA A 417 -7.44 -29.13 -2.67
CA ALA A 417 -8.05 -28.81 -3.95
C ALA A 417 -7.45 -27.55 -4.61
N PHE A 418 -6.98 -26.56 -3.82
CA PHE A 418 -6.20 -25.44 -4.35
C PHE A 418 -4.86 -25.90 -4.93
N VAL A 419 -4.15 -26.81 -4.23
CA VAL A 419 -2.88 -27.39 -4.71
C VAL A 419 -3.08 -28.17 -5.99
N GLU A 420 -4.04 -29.10 -6.03
CA GLU A 420 -4.32 -29.96 -7.19
C GLU A 420 -4.68 -29.16 -8.45
N ARG A 421 -5.33 -28.01 -8.29
CA ARG A 421 -5.74 -27.14 -9.38
C ARG A 421 -4.72 -26.07 -9.72
N GLY A 422 -3.60 -25.95 -8.98
CA GLY A 422 -2.58 -24.92 -9.20
C GLY A 422 -3.10 -23.50 -8.97
N LEU A 423 -3.89 -23.27 -7.91
CA LEU A 423 -4.59 -22.02 -7.64
C LEU A 423 -3.89 -21.14 -6.59
N PHE A 424 -2.74 -21.54 -6.10
CA PHE A 424 -1.88 -20.70 -5.26
C PHE A 424 -0.85 -19.93 -6.09
N ILE A 425 -0.41 -18.79 -5.57
CA ILE A 425 0.79 -18.12 -6.08
C ILE A 425 1.96 -19.11 -5.95
N PRO A 426 2.74 -19.35 -7.02
CA PRO A 426 3.82 -20.33 -7.02
C PRO A 426 4.76 -20.23 -5.81
N GLY A 427 5.02 -21.36 -5.14
CA GLY A 427 5.89 -21.41 -3.96
C GLY A 427 5.30 -20.85 -2.68
N THR A 428 4.00 -20.58 -2.64
CA THR A 428 3.31 -20.03 -1.46
C THR A 428 2.03 -20.81 -1.14
N ASP A 429 1.40 -20.46 -0.01
CA ASP A 429 0.06 -20.92 0.40
C ASP A 429 -0.99 -19.78 0.31
N TRP A 430 -0.71 -18.77 -0.53
CA TRP A 430 -1.60 -17.65 -0.82
C TRP A 430 -2.36 -17.87 -2.12
N VAL A 431 -3.68 -17.66 -2.09
CA VAL A 431 -4.55 -17.80 -3.27
C VAL A 431 -4.16 -16.76 -4.32
N ASP A 432 -4.01 -17.19 -5.57
CA ASP A 432 -3.74 -16.31 -6.70
C ASP A 432 -5.03 -15.65 -7.20
N PHE A 433 -5.43 -14.53 -6.60
CA PHE A 433 -6.62 -13.79 -7.01
C PHE A 433 -6.51 -13.11 -8.39
N PHE A 434 -5.34 -13.07 -9.01
CA PHE A 434 -5.19 -12.69 -10.41
C PHE A 434 -5.63 -13.80 -11.37
N ASN A 435 -5.72 -15.03 -10.87
CA ASN A 435 -6.27 -16.17 -11.60
C ASN A 435 -7.80 -16.22 -11.38
N PRO A 436 -8.64 -15.98 -12.43
CA PRO A 436 -10.10 -16.01 -12.26
C PRO A 436 -10.65 -17.35 -11.72
N ALA A 437 -9.98 -18.48 -12.05
CA ALA A 437 -10.39 -19.78 -11.55
C ALA A 437 -10.15 -19.91 -10.03
N ALA A 438 -9.04 -19.32 -9.52
CA ALA A 438 -8.75 -19.31 -8.10
C ALA A 438 -9.74 -18.42 -7.33
N SER A 439 -10.03 -17.22 -7.87
CA SER A 439 -11.03 -16.33 -7.29
C SER A 439 -12.42 -16.97 -7.23
N SER A 440 -12.88 -17.60 -8.34
CA SER A 440 -14.18 -18.30 -8.38
C SER A 440 -14.23 -19.43 -7.37
N PHE A 441 -13.22 -20.31 -7.36
CA PHE A 441 -13.17 -21.44 -6.44
C PHE A 441 -13.12 -21.02 -4.96
N TYR A 442 -12.39 -19.92 -4.65
CA TYR A 442 -12.35 -19.36 -3.30
C TYR A 442 -13.75 -18.96 -2.81
N TRP A 443 -14.50 -18.21 -3.60
CA TRP A 443 -15.83 -17.72 -3.24
C TRP A 443 -16.90 -18.82 -3.26
N GLU A 444 -16.76 -19.84 -4.10
CA GLU A 444 -17.66 -21.01 -4.10
C GLU A 444 -17.66 -21.71 -2.76
N ASN A 445 -16.49 -21.85 -2.12
CA ASN A 445 -16.36 -22.52 -0.81
C ASN A 445 -16.94 -21.71 0.36
N PHE A 446 -17.20 -20.40 0.19
CA PHE A 446 -17.91 -19.59 1.19
C PHE A 446 -19.42 -19.53 0.98
N ARG A 447 -19.93 -20.03 -0.13
CA ARG A 447 -21.38 -20.00 -0.44
C ARG A 447 -22.11 -21.25 0.03
N THR A 448 -21.41 -22.30 0.37
CA THR A 448 -21.96 -23.56 0.87
C THR A 448 -22.00 -23.56 2.38
#